data_124dc0a597c2ce2f69a3871c5f215a00
#
_entry.id   124dc0a597c2ce2f69a3871c5f215a00
#
_cell.length_a   1.000
_cell.length_b   1.000
_cell.length_c   1.000
_cell.angle_alpha   90.00
_cell.angle_beta   90.00
_cell.angle_gamma   90.00
#
_symmetry.space_group_name_H-M   'P 1'
#
loop_
_entity.id
_entity.type
_entity.pdbx_description
1 polymer ?
#
loop_
_entity_poly.entity_id
_entity_poly.type
_entity_poly.pdbx_seq_one_letter_code
_entity_poly.pdbx_strand_id
1 'polypeptide(L)'
;MAFRLIVVAALGASLALTGCDDQQTDRAVQKLKDFFNAVKPDALLLKGLTPGITTEDQIRSQMGKPETERAFTDGSKRLEYPRGPQGLNTYMVDIDRDGKLSAITQVLTAANFAKIHAGMTEDEVRRLLGKPGEIARYPLKPETVWSWKWLEGGVTQEGFFNVHFGPDGKVYTTSRSDVIRGR
;
A
#
# COMPACT_ATOMS: atom_id res chain seq x y z
N MET A 1 -4.26 -17.66 -81.54
CA MET A 1 -4.61 -17.99 -80.16
C MET A 1 -3.45 -17.57 -79.27
N ALA A 2 -3.56 -16.43 -78.60
CA ALA A 2 -2.51 -15.82 -77.75
C ALA A 2 -2.90 -15.99 -76.34
N PHE A 3 -2.12 -16.78 -75.60
CA PHE A 3 -2.28 -16.98 -74.16
C PHE A 3 -1.50 -15.86 -73.41
N ARG A 4 -2.22 -14.95 -72.79
CA ARG A 4 -1.61 -13.90 -71.93
C ARG A 4 -1.35 -14.47 -70.53
N LEU A 5 -0.08 -14.56 -70.18
CA LEU A 5 0.38 -14.86 -68.86
C LEU A 5 0.18 -13.60 -67.93
N ILE A 6 -0.64 -13.72 -66.91
CA ILE A 6 -0.79 -12.69 -65.86
C ILE A 6 0.23 -13.02 -64.77
N VAL A 7 1.23 -12.15 -64.67
CA VAL A 7 2.19 -12.19 -63.53
C VAL A 7 1.54 -11.47 -62.33
N VAL A 8 1.19 -12.24 -61.32
CA VAL A 8 0.73 -11.66 -60.02
C VAL A 8 1.98 -11.34 -59.19
N ALA A 9 2.26 -10.06 -59.09
CA ALA A 9 3.31 -9.58 -58.16
C ALA A 9 2.77 -9.63 -56.72
N ALA A 10 3.26 -10.58 -55.93
CA ALA A 10 2.99 -10.63 -54.49
C ALA A 10 3.84 -9.55 -53.81
N LEU A 11 3.21 -8.45 -53.38
CA LEU A 11 3.80 -7.51 -52.43
C LEU A 11 3.92 -8.19 -51.07
N GLY A 12 5.09 -8.64 -50.73
CA GLY A 12 5.43 -9.04 -49.37
C GLY A 12 5.48 -7.81 -48.46
N ALA A 13 4.42 -7.57 -47.70
CA ALA A 13 4.44 -6.62 -46.59
C ALA A 13 5.24 -7.25 -45.43
N SER A 14 6.52 -6.86 -45.33
CA SER A 14 7.33 -7.14 -44.12
C SER A 14 6.75 -6.34 -42.98
N LEU A 15 5.94 -6.99 -42.12
CA LEU A 15 5.62 -6.46 -40.82
C LEU A 15 6.91 -6.49 -39.98
N ALA A 16 7.56 -5.34 -39.88
CA ALA A 16 8.54 -5.09 -38.87
C ALA A 16 7.82 -5.13 -37.50
N LEU A 17 7.92 -6.25 -36.81
CA LEU A 17 7.61 -6.35 -35.40
C LEU A 17 8.63 -5.48 -34.66
N THR A 18 8.33 -4.19 -34.52
CA THR A 18 9.02 -3.32 -33.57
C THR A 18 8.78 -3.93 -32.20
N GLY A 19 9.85 -4.35 -31.53
CA GLY A 19 9.82 -4.98 -30.23
C GLY A 19 8.99 -4.15 -29.26
N CYS A 20 7.91 -4.75 -28.75
CA CYS A 20 7.25 -4.24 -27.57
C CYS A 20 8.30 -4.15 -26.47
N ASP A 21 8.44 -2.97 -25.89
CA ASP A 21 9.34 -2.71 -24.79
C ASP A 21 8.93 -3.63 -23.62
N ASP A 22 9.69 -4.70 -23.39
CA ASP A 22 9.44 -5.70 -22.34
C ASP A 22 9.25 -5.03 -20.99
N GLN A 23 9.96 -3.93 -20.74
CA GLN A 23 9.82 -3.14 -19.51
C GLN A 23 8.43 -2.50 -19.32
N GLN A 24 7.76 -2.11 -20.41
CA GLN A 24 6.43 -1.50 -20.34
C GLN A 24 5.37 -2.56 -20.06
N THR A 25 5.54 -3.74 -20.62
CA THR A 25 4.66 -4.91 -20.41
C THR A 25 4.79 -5.40 -18.96
N ASP A 26 6.01 -5.53 -18.44
CA ASP A 26 6.27 -5.96 -17.06
C ASP A 26 5.70 -4.98 -16.03
N ARG A 27 5.82 -3.68 -16.27
CA ARG A 27 5.22 -2.64 -15.41
C ARG A 27 3.70 -2.68 -15.42
N ALA A 28 3.07 -2.95 -16.56
CA ALA A 28 1.62 -3.08 -16.67
C ALA A 28 1.12 -4.33 -15.93
N VAL A 29 1.79 -5.45 -16.10
CA VAL A 29 1.49 -6.71 -15.40
C VAL A 29 1.68 -6.54 -13.89
N GLN A 30 2.74 -5.86 -13.44
CA GLN A 30 2.96 -5.61 -12.02
C GLN A 30 1.86 -4.71 -11.43
N LYS A 31 1.50 -3.62 -12.08
CA LYS A 31 0.38 -2.75 -11.65
C LYS A 31 -0.94 -3.50 -11.54
N LEU A 32 -1.21 -4.43 -12.47
CA LEU A 32 -2.41 -5.25 -12.44
C LEU A 32 -2.39 -6.22 -11.25
N LYS A 33 -1.26 -6.86 -10.97
CA LYS A 33 -1.08 -7.72 -9.78
C LYS A 33 -1.28 -6.93 -8.49
N ASP A 34 -0.68 -5.74 -8.40
CA ASP A 34 -0.80 -4.87 -7.22
C ASP A 34 -2.26 -4.44 -7.00
N PHE A 35 -2.99 -4.11 -8.09
CA PHE A 35 -4.42 -3.81 -8.02
C PHE A 35 -5.24 -5.01 -7.52
N PHE A 36 -5.04 -6.20 -8.08
CA PHE A 36 -5.75 -7.40 -7.62
C PHE A 36 -5.42 -7.73 -6.15
N ASN A 37 -4.18 -7.58 -5.73
CA ASN A 37 -3.82 -7.77 -4.34
C ASN A 37 -4.45 -6.71 -3.42
N ALA A 38 -4.61 -5.48 -3.87
CA ALA A 38 -5.23 -4.41 -3.09
C ALA A 38 -6.71 -4.66 -2.80
N VAL A 39 -7.45 -5.29 -3.72
CA VAL A 39 -8.89 -5.59 -3.57
C VAL A 39 -9.17 -6.99 -3.01
N LYS A 40 -8.16 -7.83 -2.86
CA LYS A 40 -8.30 -9.18 -2.32
C LYS A 40 -8.72 -9.12 -0.84
N PRO A 41 -9.70 -9.93 -0.38
CA PRO A 41 -10.09 -9.97 1.03
C PRO A 41 -8.89 -10.28 1.94
N ASP A 42 -8.75 -9.59 3.07
CA ASP A 42 -7.63 -9.75 4.00
C ASP A 42 -7.49 -11.19 4.49
N ALA A 43 -8.61 -11.90 4.74
CA ALA A 43 -8.58 -13.30 5.14
C ALA A 43 -7.90 -14.22 4.12
N LEU A 44 -8.03 -13.92 2.82
CA LEU A 44 -7.34 -14.66 1.75
C LEU A 44 -5.89 -14.20 1.61
N LEU A 45 -5.65 -12.92 1.83
CA LEU A 45 -4.31 -12.35 1.73
C LEU A 45 -3.38 -12.87 2.82
N LEU A 46 -3.89 -13.05 4.03
CA LEU A 46 -3.13 -13.52 5.20
C LEU A 46 -3.12 -15.04 5.35
N LYS A 47 -3.91 -15.75 4.54
CA LYS A 47 -4.04 -17.20 4.63
C LYS A 47 -2.70 -17.89 4.35
N GLY A 48 -2.31 -18.78 5.26
CA GLY A 48 -1.08 -19.59 5.13
C GLY A 48 0.22 -18.87 5.46
N LEU A 49 0.18 -17.56 5.79
CA LEU A 49 1.34 -16.85 6.32
C LEU A 49 1.57 -17.30 7.78
N THR A 50 2.65 -18.02 8.00
CA THR A 50 2.95 -18.64 9.31
C THR A 50 4.27 -18.12 9.85
N PRO A 51 4.28 -17.50 11.05
CA PRO A 51 5.51 -17.04 11.71
C PRO A 51 6.54 -18.17 11.85
N GLY A 52 7.81 -17.83 11.64
CA GLY A 52 8.96 -18.75 11.67
C GLY A 52 9.09 -19.65 10.44
N ILE A 53 8.08 -19.71 9.56
CA ILE A 53 8.05 -20.59 8.38
C ILE A 53 8.06 -19.79 7.08
N THR A 54 7.11 -18.86 6.90
CA THR A 54 6.93 -18.11 5.66
C THR A 54 8.11 -17.15 5.42
N THR A 55 8.68 -17.20 4.23
CA THR A 55 9.79 -16.32 3.84
C THR A 55 9.31 -14.96 3.35
N GLU A 56 10.21 -13.96 3.34
CA GLU A 56 9.94 -12.64 2.79
C GLU A 56 9.47 -12.71 1.32
N ASP A 57 10.09 -13.56 0.49
CA ASP A 57 9.71 -13.72 -0.92
C ASP A 57 8.28 -14.26 -1.08
N GLN A 58 7.87 -15.20 -0.24
CA GLN A 58 6.50 -15.72 -0.22
C GLN A 58 5.50 -14.64 0.19
N ILE A 59 5.85 -13.81 1.19
CA ILE A 59 5.03 -12.67 1.61
C ILE A 59 4.87 -11.68 0.46
N ARG A 60 5.96 -11.29 -0.20
CA ARG A 60 5.94 -10.37 -1.35
C ARG A 60 5.17 -10.95 -2.54
N SER A 61 5.29 -12.24 -2.79
CA SER A 61 4.51 -12.93 -3.83
C SER A 61 3.01 -12.90 -3.56
N GLN A 62 2.61 -13.04 -2.28
CA GLN A 62 1.21 -13.11 -1.86
C GLN A 62 0.57 -11.74 -1.61
N MET A 63 1.29 -10.82 -0.97
CA MET A 63 0.81 -9.51 -0.56
C MET A 63 1.17 -8.40 -1.57
N GLY A 64 2.11 -8.66 -2.48
CA GLY A 64 2.62 -7.68 -3.43
C GLY A 64 3.77 -6.85 -2.86
N LYS A 65 4.01 -5.70 -3.51
CA LYS A 65 5.05 -4.75 -3.08
C LYS A 65 4.58 -3.99 -1.83
N PRO A 66 5.39 -3.92 -0.77
CA PRO A 66 5.08 -3.08 0.37
C PRO A 66 5.12 -1.59 0.01
N GLU A 67 4.30 -0.78 0.65
CA GLU A 67 4.31 0.68 0.53
C GLU A 67 5.60 1.29 1.09
N THR A 68 6.05 0.74 2.23
CA THR A 68 7.28 1.17 2.91
C THR A 68 8.00 -0.06 3.43
N GLU A 69 9.32 0.01 3.41
CA GLU A 69 10.22 -0.97 4.01
C GLU A 69 11.18 -0.26 4.96
N ARG A 70 11.31 -0.79 6.16
CA ARG A 70 12.23 -0.28 7.18
C ARG A 70 13.13 -1.42 7.65
N ALA A 71 14.43 -1.29 7.43
CA ALA A 71 15.43 -2.18 7.98
C ALA A 71 15.87 -1.71 9.37
N PHE A 72 16.18 -2.65 10.25
CA PHE A 72 16.70 -2.42 11.58
C PHE A 72 18.15 -2.88 11.68
N THR A 73 18.87 -2.39 12.70
CA THR A 73 20.29 -2.66 12.91
C THR A 73 20.59 -4.10 13.27
N ASP A 74 19.60 -4.84 13.75
CA ASP A 74 19.71 -6.27 14.09
C ASP A 74 19.50 -7.19 12.87
N GLY A 75 19.30 -6.62 11.68
CA GLY A 75 19.06 -7.33 10.42
C GLY A 75 17.60 -7.66 10.17
N SER A 76 16.70 -7.38 11.11
CA SER A 76 15.25 -7.52 10.89
C SER A 76 14.71 -6.40 10.01
N LYS A 77 13.49 -6.59 9.48
CA LYS A 77 12.79 -5.61 8.64
C LYS A 77 11.34 -5.50 9.03
N ARG A 78 10.74 -4.36 8.74
CA ARG A 78 9.29 -4.16 8.77
C ARG A 78 8.80 -3.72 7.41
N LEU A 79 7.81 -4.43 6.88
CA LEU A 79 7.14 -4.14 5.62
C LEU A 79 5.75 -3.60 5.94
N GLU A 80 5.35 -2.53 5.26
CA GLU A 80 4.06 -1.88 5.45
C GLU A 80 3.14 -2.17 4.27
N TYR A 81 1.93 -2.65 4.56
CA TYR A 81 0.89 -2.98 3.59
C TYR A 81 -0.44 -2.29 3.95
N PRO A 82 -0.69 -1.06 3.47
CA PRO A 82 -2.01 -0.44 3.50
C PRO A 82 -2.98 -1.25 2.64
N ARG A 83 -4.22 -1.43 3.10
CA ARG A 83 -5.19 -2.31 2.46
C ARG A 83 -6.38 -1.59 1.87
N GLY A 84 -6.70 -1.97 0.63
CA GLY A 84 -7.82 -1.46 -0.14
C GLY A 84 -7.66 -0.01 -0.59
N PRO A 85 -8.52 0.47 -1.52
CA PRO A 85 -8.43 1.84 -2.03
C PRO A 85 -8.70 2.89 -0.94
N GLN A 86 -9.24 2.49 0.19
CA GLN A 86 -9.63 3.37 1.29
C GLN A 86 -8.74 3.26 2.53
N GLY A 87 -7.77 2.33 2.54
CA GLY A 87 -6.80 2.20 3.63
C GLY A 87 -7.42 1.92 5.01
N LEU A 88 -8.53 1.16 5.06
CA LEU A 88 -9.21 0.83 6.33
C LEU A 88 -8.38 -0.03 7.28
N ASN A 89 -7.46 -0.80 6.73
CA ASN A 89 -6.49 -1.60 7.48
C ASN A 89 -5.08 -1.27 6.99
N THR A 90 -4.11 -1.32 7.88
CA THR A 90 -2.69 -1.30 7.55
C THR A 90 -2.01 -2.42 8.32
N TYR A 91 -1.37 -3.32 7.58
CA TYR A 91 -0.62 -4.41 8.15
C TYR A 91 0.87 -4.07 8.20
N MET A 92 1.46 -4.16 9.39
CA MET A 92 2.90 -4.21 9.59
C MET A 92 3.31 -5.67 9.63
N VAL A 93 4.20 -6.04 8.72
CA VAL A 93 4.73 -7.39 8.58
C VAL A 93 6.18 -7.35 9.00
N ASP A 94 6.48 -7.98 10.13
CA ASP A 94 7.84 -8.06 10.66
C ASP A 94 8.54 -9.31 10.13
N ILE A 95 9.71 -9.10 9.59
CA ILE A 95 10.61 -10.12 9.06
C ILE A 95 11.83 -10.18 9.97
N ASP A 96 12.17 -11.36 10.44
CA ASP A 96 13.36 -11.57 11.27
C ASP A 96 14.65 -11.49 10.44
N ARG A 97 15.79 -11.56 11.14
CA ARG A 97 17.13 -11.54 10.52
C ARG A 97 17.40 -12.70 9.56
N ASP A 98 16.65 -13.80 9.69
CA ASP A 98 16.78 -14.98 8.85
C ASP A 98 15.84 -14.89 7.59
N GLY A 99 15.18 -13.74 7.39
CA GLY A 99 14.28 -13.49 6.26
C GLY A 99 12.93 -14.18 6.39
N LYS A 100 12.51 -14.55 7.59
CA LYS A 100 11.23 -15.21 7.85
C LYS A 100 10.26 -14.28 8.55
N LEU A 101 8.97 -14.52 8.31
CA LEU A 101 7.89 -13.85 9.00
C LEU A 101 8.04 -14.01 10.52
N SER A 102 8.07 -12.91 11.24
CA SER A 102 8.03 -12.88 12.70
C SER A 102 6.63 -12.59 13.21
N ALA A 103 5.98 -11.53 12.68
CA ALA A 103 4.63 -11.15 13.07
C ALA A 103 3.91 -10.41 11.94
N ILE A 104 2.56 -10.44 11.99
CA ILE A 104 1.69 -9.58 11.19
C ILE A 104 0.76 -8.86 12.16
N THR A 105 0.77 -7.53 12.10
CA THR A 105 -0.04 -6.69 13.02
C THR A 105 -0.86 -5.69 12.22
N GLN A 106 -2.19 -5.70 12.40
CA GLN A 106 -3.05 -4.61 11.95
C GLN A 106 -2.89 -3.44 12.92
N VAL A 107 -2.50 -2.26 12.39
CA VAL A 107 -2.10 -1.13 13.26
C VAL A 107 -3.16 -0.04 13.40
N LEU A 108 -4.17 0.04 12.53
CA LEU A 108 -5.25 1.02 12.66
C LEU A 108 -6.30 0.55 13.66
N THR A 109 -5.96 0.62 14.93
CA THR A 109 -6.78 0.17 16.07
C THR A 109 -6.92 1.29 17.11
N ALA A 110 -8.03 1.26 17.86
CA ALA A 110 -8.23 2.20 18.98
C ALA A 110 -7.06 2.17 19.98
N ALA A 111 -6.49 0.99 20.24
CA ALA A 111 -5.35 0.84 21.15
C ALA A 111 -4.08 1.52 20.65
N ASN A 112 -3.82 1.51 19.32
CA ASN A 112 -2.67 2.21 18.75
C ASN A 112 -2.93 3.71 18.64
N PHE A 113 -4.15 4.13 18.33
CA PHE A 113 -4.53 5.54 18.31
C PHE A 113 -4.37 6.18 19.69
N ALA A 114 -4.68 5.44 20.78
CA ALA A 114 -4.50 5.91 22.14
C ALA A 114 -3.03 6.13 22.55
N LYS A 115 -2.07 5.57 21.80
CA LYS A 115 -0.64 5.80 22.01
C LYS A 115 -0.14 7.12 21.42
N ILE A 116 -0.92 7.76 20.56
CA ILE A 116 -0.54 9.04 19.96
C ILE A 116 -0.79 10.15 20.98
N HIS A 117 0.24 10.90 21.29
CA HIS A 117 0.20 11.99 22.26
C HIS A 117 0.97 13.23 21.77
N ALA A 118 0.69 14.36 22.38
CA ALA A 118 1.38 15.61 22.07
C ALA A 118 2.90 15.46 22.26
N GLY A 119 3.66 16.11 21.38
CA GLY A 119 5.13 16.07 21.33
C GLY A 119 5.72 14.98 20.44
N MET A 120 4.95 13.98 20.00
CA MET A 120 5.43 12.98 19.05
C MET A 120 5.74 13.62 17.70
N THR A 121 6.81 13.14 17.06
CA THR A 121 7.21 13.52 15.72
C THR A 121 6.41 12.78 14.65
N GLU A 122 6.40 13.31 13.44
CA GLU A 122 5.80 12.64 12.26
C GLU A 122 6.33 11.21 12.06
N ASP A 123 7.66 11.00 12.25
CA ASP A 123 8.26 9.67 12.10
C ASP A 123 7.80 8.67 13.18
N GLU A 124 7.64 9.12 14.44
CA GLU A 124 7.10 8.28 15.52
C GLU A 124 5.65 7.88 15.24
N VAL A 125 4.80 8.82 14.80
CA VAL A 125 3.42 8.54 14.41
C VAL A 125 3.39 7.55 13.25
N ARG A 126 4.23 7.77 12.23
CA ARG A 126 4.31 6.90 11.06
C ARG A 126 4.78 5.48 11.40
N ARG A 127 5.67 5.32 12.38
CA ARG A 127 6.08 3.98 12.87
C ARG A 127 4.94 3.23 13.53
N LEU A 128 4.02 3.94 14.18
CA LEU A 128 2.88 3.34 14.88
C LEU A 128 1.71 3.03 13.95
N LEU A 129 1.36 3.94 13.04
CA LEU A 129 0.13 3.86 12.25
C LEU A 129 0.37 3.58 10.76
N GLY A 130 1.61 3.70 10.29
CA GLY A 130 1.93 3.63 8.87
C GLY A 130 1.61 4.93 8.12
N LYS A 131 1.63 4.85 6.80
CA LYS A 131 1.34 5.98 5.91
C LYS A 131 -0.10 6.46 6.09
N PRO A 132 -0.32 7.77 6.28
CA PRO A 132 -1.66 8.32 6.30
C PRO A 132 -2.32 8.18 4.92
N GLY A 133 -3.64 7.99 4.91
CA GLY A 133 -4.43 7.98 3.69
C GLY A 133 -4.57 9.37 3.07
N GLU A 134 -4.53 10.41 3.91
CA GLU A 134 -4.64 11.80 3.49
C GLU A 134 -3.71 12.69 4.32
N ILE A 135 -3.14 13.71 3.67
CA ILE A 135 -2.37 14.78 4.31
C ILE A 135 -2.92 16.12 3.85
N ALA A 136 -3.52 16.87 4.77
CA ALA A 136 -3.99 18.23 4.53
C ALA A 136 -3.05 19.25 5.18
N ARG A 137 -2.75 20.33 4.46
CA ARG A 137 -1.96 21.46 4.96
C ARG A 137 -2.80 22.72 4.92
N TYR A 138 -2.81 23.45 6.01
CA TYR A 138 -3.62 24.65 6.19
C TYR A 138 -2.71 25.90 6.30
N PRO A 139 -2.46 26.64 5.18
CA PRO A 139 -1.49 27.76 5.17
C PRO A 139 -1.85 28.91 6.12
N LEU A 140 -3.17 29.15 6.34
CA LEU A 140 -3.67 30.22 7.22
C LEU A 140 -3.60 29.84 8.71
N LYS A 141 -3.56 28.56 9.01
CA LYS A 141 -3.30 27.99 10.32
C LYS A 141 -2.12 27.06 10.14
N PRO A 142 -0.90 27.38 10.57
CA PRO A 142 0.31 26.60 10.28
C PRO A 142 0.21 25.20 10.91
N GLU A 143 -0.56 24.36 10.25
CA GLU A 143 -0.99 23.05 10.70
C GLU A 143 -0.93 22.06 9.53
N THR A 144 -0.43 20.87 9.82
CA THR A 144 -0.52 19.70 8.93
C THR A 144 -1.37 18.65 9.62
N VAL A 145 -2.39 18.16 8.95
CA VAL A 145 -3.26 17.10 9.46
C VAL A 145 -3.03 15.83 8.67
N TRP A 146 -2.71 14.74 9.37
CA TRP A 146 -2.61 13.40 8.80
C TRP A 146 -3.84 12.61 9.21
N SER A 147 -4.53 11.98 8.25
CA SER A 147 -5.78 11.27 8.45
C SER A 147 -5.65 9.81 8.03
N TRP A 148 -6.11 8.93 8.91
CA TRP A 148 -6.27 7.50 8.65
C TRP A 148 -7.76 7.16 8.69
N LYS A 149 -8.25 6.54 7.63
CA LYS A 149 -9.59 5.97 7.61
C LYS A 149 -9.57 4.63 8.36
N TRP A 150 -10.56 4.38 9.20
CA TRP A 150 -10.64 3.14 9.97
C TRP A 150 -12.09 2.74 10.25
N LEU A 151 -12.30 1.51 10.70
CA LEU A 151 -13.60 1.03 11.13
C LEU A 151 -13.70 1.09 12.65
N GLU A 152 -14.56 1.93 13.17
CA GLU A 152 -14.84 1.97 14.61
C GLU A 152 -15.59 0.71 15.04
N GLY A 153 -15.10 0.05 16.09
CA GLY A 153 -15.67 -1.22 16.53
C GLY A 153 -15.50 -2.40 15.57
N GLY A 154 -14.72 -2.21 14.49
CA GLY A 154 -14.30 -3.29 13.59
C GLY A 154 -15.32 -3.71 12.54
N VAL A 155 -16.55 -3.16 12.48
CA VAL A 155 -17.59 -3.74 11.64
C VAL A 155 -18.45 -2.78 10.82
N THR A 156 -18.81 -1.58 11.26
CA THR A 156 -19.86 -0.83 10.55
C THR A 156 -19.68 0.68 10.45
N GLN A 157 -18.96 1.33 11.32
CA GLN A 157 -18.85 2.78 11.32
C GLN A 157 -17.48 3.22 10.81
N GLU A 158 -17.45 3.73 9.57
CA GLU A 158 -16.25 4.32 9.00
C GLU A 158 -16.04 5.72 9.60
N GLY A 159 -14.83 5.97 10.08
CA GLY A 159 -14.39 7.26 10.59
C GLY A 159 -12.98 7.59 10.17
N PHE A 160 -12.56 8.80 10.47
CA PHE A 160 -11.17 9.23 10.37
C PHE A 160 -10.57 9.43 11.75
N PHE A 161 -9.38 8.89 11.95
CA PHE A 161 -8.49 9.30 13.02
C PHE A 161 -7.52 10.34 12.47
N ASN A 162 -7.51 11.53 13.05
CA ASN A 162 -6.72 12.66 12.57
C ASN A 162 -5.64 12.99 13.61
N VAL A 163 -4.42 13.19 13.15
CA VAL A 163 -3.28 13.66 13.95
C VAL A 163 -2.89 15.03 13.43
N HIS A 164 -2.87 16.00 14.30
CA HIS A 164 -2.61 17.40 14.01
C HIS A 164 -1.18 17.75 14.42
N PHE A 165 -0.37 18.19 13.47
CA PHE A 165 1.01 18.59 13.66
C PHE A 165 1.12 20.11 13.59
N GLY A 166 1.84 20.68 14.56
CA GLY A 166 2.21 22.09 14.58
C GLY A 166 3.31 22.42 13.55
N PRO A 167 3.70 23.69 13.48
CA PRO A 167 4.76 24.14 12.57
C PRO A 167 6.14 23.55 12.91
N ASP A 168 6.31 23.02 14.11
CA ASP A 168 7.51 22.31 14.56
C ASP A 168 7.54 20.81 14.15
N GLY A 169 6.53 20.33 13.42
CA GLY A 169 6.40 18.93 13.00
C GLY A 169 6.04 17.98 14.14
N LYS A 170 5.55 18.49 15.26
CA LYS A 170 5.14 17.69 16.40
C LYS A 170 3.63 17.66 16.57
N VAL A 171 3.13 16.52 17.03
CA VAL A 171 1.72 16.35 17.40
C VAL A 171 1.38 17.33 18.50
N TYR A 172 0.31 18.11 18.34
CA TYR A 172 -0.26 18.91 19.41
C TYR A 172 -1.65 18.43 19.83
N THR A 173 -2.39 17.76 18.96
CA THR A 173 -3.68 17.14 19.29
C THR A 173 -4.05 16.03 18.30
N THR A 174 -5.07 15.25 18.67
CA THR A 174 -5.72 14.28 17.80
C THR A 174 -7.23 14.53 17.79
N SER A 175 -7.90 14.17 16.71
CA SER A 175 -9.35 14.25 16.60
C SER A 175 -9.92 13.04 15.85
N ARG A 176 -11.23 12.83 15.99
CA ARG A 176 -11.99 11.85 15.21
C ARG A 176 -13.08 12.55 14.44
N SER A 177 -13.37 12.08 13.24
CA SER A 177 -14.50 12.57 12.44
C SER A 177 -15.16 11.42 11.71
N ASP A 178 -16.46 11.49 11.57
CA ASP A 178 -17.24 10.51 10.80
C ASP A 178 -17.05 10.72 9.29
N VAL A 179 -17.15 9.64 8.53
CA VAL A 179 -17.25 9.74 7.08
C VAL A 179 -18.66 10.21 6.73
N ILE A 180 -18.79 11.48 6.34
CA ILE A 180 -20.07 12.02 5.83
C ILE A 180 -20.27 11.40 4.44
N ARG A 181 -21.11 10.39 4.34
CA ARG A 181 -21.63 9.91 3.05
C ARG A 181 -22.63 10.94 2.57
N GLY A 182 -22.26 11.75 1.58
CA GLY A 182 -23.21 12.64 0.89
C GLY A 182 -24.41 11.82 0.40
N ARG A 183 -25.62 12.33 0.67
CA ARG A 183 -26.87 11.79 0.15
C ARG A 183 -27.01 12.11 -1.33
#